data_33de9d57eae07c7435c9a943447c9350
#
_entry.id   33de9d57eae07c7435c9a943447c9350
#
_cell.length_a   1.000
_cell.length_b   1.000
_cell.length_c   1.000
_cell.angle_alpha   90.00
_cell.angle_beta   90.00
_cell.angle_gamma   90.00
#
_symmetry.space_group_name_H-M   'P 1'
#
loop_
_entity.id
_entity.type
_entity.pdbx_description
1 polymer ?
#
loop_
_entity_poly.entity_id
_entity_poly.type
_entity_poly.pdbx_seq_one_letter_code
_entity_poly.pdbx_strand_id
1 'polypeptide(L)'
;QRQRVAICRALILHPEVLLFDEVTAALDPEMVREVLDVMLELADSGQTMLIVTHEMQFARAIADQVIMLEDGGIVEQSDDAEAFFTNPKTERAKRFLHTFEFDRHRRPAETPTEPTGTSAE
;
A
#
# COMPACT_ATOMS: atom_id res chain seq x y z
N GLN A 1 -15.22 -8.84 -10.00
CA GLN A 1 -15.99 -10.06 -9.63
C GLN A 1 -15.20 -11.36 -9.75
N ARG A 2 -14.29 -11.46 -10.73
CA ARG A 2 -13.42 -12.64 -10.88
C ARG A 2 -12.54 -12.88 -9.65
N GLN A 3 -12.03 -11.84 -9.03
CA GLN A 3 -11.20 -11.96 -7.83
C GLN A 3 -12.00 -12.43 -6.62
N ARG A 4 -13.22 -11.96 -6.46
CA ARG A 4 -14.11 -12.45 -5.38
C ARG A 4 -14.41 -13.94 -5.52
N VAL A 5 -14.66 -14.41 -6.73
CA VAL A 5 -14.90 -15.83 -7.03
C VAL A 5 -13.66 -16.67 -6.73
N ALA A 6 -12.47 -16.19 -7.11
CA ALA A 6 -11.21 -16.87 -6.80
C ALA A 6 -10.97 -16.98 -5.29
N ILE A 7 -11.25 -15.93 -4.53
CA ILE A 7 -11.14 -15.94 -3.06
C ILE A 7 -12.14 -16.94 -2.46
N CYS A 8 -13.37 -16.94 -2.91
CA CYS A 8 -14.39 -17.90 -2.45
C CYS A 8 -13.98 -19.35 -2.72
N ARG A 9 -13.41 -19.63 -3.90
CA ARG A 9 -12.91 -20.97 -4.24
C ARG A 9 -11.78 -21.41 -3.30
N ALA A 10 -10.86 -20.53 -3.01
CA ALA A 10 -9.78 -20.81 -2.07
C ALA A 10 -10.33 -21.12 -0.66
N LEU A 11 -11.33 -20.39 -0.21
CA LEU A 11 -11.95 -20.55 1.12
C LEU A 11 -12.70 -21.87 1.28
N ILE A 12 -13.28 -22.43 0.21
CA ILE A 12 -13.97 -23.73 0.25
C ILE A 12 -13.06 -24.85 0.75
N LEU A 13 -11.77 -24.74 0.52
CA LEU A 13 -10.78 -25.72 0.96
C LEU A 13 -10.41 -25.61 2.44
N HIS A 14 -10.95 -24.65 3.17
CA HIS A 14 -10.62 -24.34 4.57
C HIS A 14 -9.10 -24.23 4.81
N PRO A 15 -8.39 -23.35 4.08
CA PRO A 15 -6.93 -23.26 4.19
C PRO A 15 -6.50 -22.68 5.52
N GLU A 16 -5.36 -23.13 6.02
CA GLU A 16 -4.72 -22.50 7.18
C GLU A 16 -4.11 -21.15 6.82
N VAL A 17 -3.56 -21.04 5.62
CA VAL A 17 -2.94 -19.83 5.07
C VAL A 17 -3.46 -19.55 3.68
N LEU A 18 -3.89 -18.33 3.42
CA LEU A 18 -4.21 -17.84 2.08
C LEU A 18 -3.02 -17.06 1.51
N LEU A 19 -2.68 -17.34 0.26
CA LEU A 19 -1.65 -16.64 -0.47
C LEU A 19 -2.29 -15.73 -1.53
N PHE A 20 -1.92 -14.47 -1.49
CA PHE A 20 -2.34 -13.47 -2.48
C PHE A 20 -1.10 -12.89 -3.16
N ASP A 21 -1.00 -13.10 -4.45
CA ASP A 21 0.10 -12.59 -5.26
C ASP A 21 -0.41 -11.55 -6.26
N GLU A 22 -0.16 -10.28 -5.96
CA GLU A 22 -0.51 -9.14 -6.82
C GLU A 22 -1.98 -9.11 -7.24
N VAL A 23 -2.91 -9.42 -6.33
CA VAL A 23 -4.35 -9.56 -6.64
C VAL A 23 -5.02 -8.25 -7.07
N THR A 24 -4.39 -7.11 -6.81
CA THR A 24 -4.90 -5.78 -7.21
C THR A 24 -4.26 -5.27 -8.50
N ALA A 25 -3.32 -6.00 -9.08
CA ALA A 25 -2.67 -5.62 -10.32
C ALA A 25 -3.70 -5.54 -11.46
N ALA A 26 -3.63 -4.47 -12.25
CA ALA A 26 -4.50 -4.21 -13.40
C ALA A 26 -6.01 -4.07 -13.08
N LEU A 27 -6.38 -3.90 -11.81
CA LEU A 27 -7.75 -3.58 -11.40
C LEU A 27 -7.95 -2.07 -11.33
N ASP A 28 -9.18 -1.62 -11.64
CA ASP A 28 -9.55 -0.24 -11.38
C ASP A 28 -9.74 0.04 -9.88
N PRO A 29 -9.78 1.31 -9.44
CA PRO A 29 -9.87 1.66 -8.02
C PRO A 29 -11.08 1.10 -7.29
N GLU A 30 -12.23 0.97 -7.95
CA GLU A 30 -13.43 0.40 -7.34
C GLU A 30 -13.26 -1.09 -7.08
N MET A 31 -12.66 -1.81 -8.03
CA MET A 31 -12.37 -3.23 -7.90
C MET A 31 -11.32 -3.50 -6.81
N VAL A 32 -10.30 -2.66 -6.72
CA VAL A 32 -9.30 -2.73 -5.65
C VAL A 32 -9.98 -2.57 -4.29
N ARG A 33 -10.92 -1.63 -4.17
CA ARG A 33 -11.66 -1.42 -2.92
C ARG A 33 -12.50 -2.63 -2.53
N GLU A 34 -13.18 -3.25 -3.47
CA GLU A 34 -13.97 -4.46 -3.22
C GLU A 34 -13.11 -5.62 -2.74
N VAL A 35 -11.97 -5.84 -3.38
CA VAL A 35 -11.01 -6.87 -2.97
C VAL A 35 -10.47 -6.58 -1.58
N LEU A 36 -10.10 -5.34 -1.29
CA LEU A 36 -9.63 -4.93 0.02
C LEU A 36 -10.68 -5.20 1.10
N ASP A 37 -11.94 -4.85 0.86
CA ASP A 37 -13.02 -5.05 1.83
C ASP A 37 -13.20 -6.54 2.16
N VAL A 38 -13.15 -7.41 1.17
CA VAL A 38 -13.21 -8.88 1.39
C VAL A 38 -12.02 -9.36 2.20
N MET A 39 -10.82 -8.88 1.91
CA MET A 39 -9.61 -9.30 2.62
C MET A 39 -9.58 -8.79 4.05
N LEU A 40 -10.11 -7.60 4.31
CA LEU A 40 -10.26 -7.06 5.67
C LEU A 40 -11.25 -7.90 6.49
N GLU A 41 -12.37 -8.32 5.91
CA GLU A 41 -13.29 -9.24 6.57
C GLU A 41 -12.63 -10.57 6.92
N LEU A 42 -11.80 -11.11 6.03
CA LEU A 42 -11.04 -12.33 6.29
C LEU A 42 -10.02 -12.15 7.40
N ALA A 43 -9.32 -11.02 7.41
CA ALA A 43 -8.38 -10.70 8.48
C ALA A 43 -9.08 -10.60 9.84
N ASP A 44 -10.24 -9.96 9.89
CA ASP A 44 -11.05 -9.82 11.11
C ASP A 44 -11.59 -11.18 11.60
N SER A 45 -11.80 -12.13 10.71
CA SER A 45 -12.21 -13.49 11.06
C SER A 45 -11.06 -14.36 11.60
N GLY A 46 -9.83 -13.85 11.62
CA GLY A 46 -8.66 -14.56 12.10
C GLY A 46 -7.92 -15.38 11.04
N GLN A 47 -8.26 -15.22 9.76
CA GLN A 47 -7.58 -15.91 8.67
C GLN A 47 -6.14 -15.42 8.51
N THR A 48 -5.19 -16.35 8.53
CA THR A 48 -3.79 -16.04 8.21
C THR A 48 -3.61 -15.86 6.71
N MET A 49 -2.99 -14.76 6.33
CA MET A 49 -2.77 -14.40 4.92
C MET A 49 -1.34 -13.96 4.68
N LEU A 50 -0.78 -14.39 3.56
CA LEU A 50 0.47 -13.87 3.03
C LEU A 50 0.16 -13.11 1.74
N ILE A 51 0.47 -11.83 1.72
CA ILE A 51 0.10 -10.93 0.63
C ILE A 51 1.36 -10.37 0.00
N VAL A 52 1.52 -10.61 -1.30
CA VAL A 52 2.59 -10.01 -2.11
C VAL A 52 1.99 -8.88 -2.92
N THR A 53 2.45 -7.66 -2.70
CA THR A 53 1.97 -6.49 -3.40
C THR A 53 3.02 -5.39 -3.44
N HIS A 54 2.97 -4.55 -4.46
CA HIS A 54 3.71 -3.30 -4.52
C HIS A 54 2.78 -2.07 -4.34
N GLU A 55 1.51 -2.29 -4.06
CA GLU A 55 0.57 -1.22 -3.72
C GLU A 55 0.65 -0.87 -2.24
N MET A 56 1.32 0.22 -1.94
CA MET A 56 1.63 0.59 -0.55
C MET A 56 0.41 0.99 0.26
N GLN A 57 -0.56 1.64 -0.36
CA GLN A 57 -1.82 2.00 0.31
C GLN A 57 -2.60 0.77 0.75
N PHE A 58 -2.66 -0.23 -0.10
CA PHE A 58 -3.29 -1.51 0.19
C PHE A 58 -2.56 -2.25 1.30
N ALA A 59 -1.24 -2.36 1.20
CA ALA A 59 -0.42 -3.02 2.21
C ALA A 59 -0.58 -2.36 3.58
N ARG A 60 -0.55 -1.04 3.64
CA ARG A 60 -0.72 -0.28 4.88
C ARG A 60 -2.09 -0.49 5.53
N ALA A 61 -3.14 -0.64 4.72
CA ALA A 61 -4.48 -0.84 5.22
C ALA A 61 -4.70 -2.22 5.84
N ILE A 62 -4.02 -3.25 5.34
CA ILE A 62 -4.31 -4.64 5.69
C ILE A 62 -3.24 -5.34 6.54
N ALA A 63 -1.97 -4.93 6.42
CA ALA A 63 -0.88 -5.67 7.02
C ALA A 63 -0.77 -5.47 8.54
N ASP A 64 -0.52 -6.57 9.25
CA ASP A 64 -0.05 -6.56 10.65
C ASP A 64 1.47 -6.56 10.69
N GLN A 65 2.08 -7.34 9.81
CA GLN A 65 3.53 -7.49 9.66
C GLN A 65 3.93 -7.18 8.22
N VAL A 66 5.12 -6.63 8.05
CA VAL A 66 5.67 -6.29 6.74
C VAL A 66 7.06 -6.88 6.57
N ILE A 67 7.30 -7.46 5.40
CA ILE A 67 8.60 -7.91 4.95
C ILE A 67 8.90 -7.26 3.61
N MET A 68 9.96 -6.47 3.54
CA MET A 68 10.41 -5.88 2.28
C MET A 68 11.48 -6.76 1.65
N LEU A 69 11.24 -7.18 0.44
CA LEU A 69 12.14 -8.04 -0.34
C LEU A 69 12.78 -7.25 -1.49
N GLU A 70 14.05 -7.53 -1.73
CA GLU A 70 14.77 -7.02 -2.89
C GLU A 70 15.90 -7.99 -3.25
N ASP A 71 16.06 -8.27 -4.54
CA ASP A 71 17.14 -9.12 -5.07
C ASP A 71 17.28 -10.48 -4.36
N GLY A 72 16.15 -11.10 -4.03
CA GLY A 72 16.11 -12.40 -3.38
C GLY A 72 16.42 -12.40 -1.89
N GLY A 73 16.55 -11.22 -1.27
CA GLY A 73 16.84 -11.08 0.16
C GLY A 73 15.83 -10.20 0.89
N ILE A 74 15.83 -10.31 2.21
CA ILE A 74 15.03 -9.44 3.08
C ILE A 74 15.81 -8.16 3.34
N VAL A 75 15.23 -7.02 2.96
CA VAL A 75 15.79 -5.69 3.23
C VAL A 75 15.42 -5.23 4.63
N GLU A 76 14.14 -5.34 4.96
CA GLU A 76 13.62 -4.95 6.26
C GLU A 76 12.41 -5.79 6.61
N GLN A 77 12.25 -6.07 7.90
CA GLN A 77 11.09 -6.76 8.45
C GLN A 77 10.60 -6.01 9.67
N SER A 78 9.27 -5.89 9.81
CA SER A 78 8.67 -5.25 10.97
C SER A 78 7.42 -6.01 11.42
N ASP A 79 7.30 -6.19 12.73
CA ASP A 79 6.10 -6.74 13.35
C ASP A 79 5.00 -5.68 13.55
N ASP A 80 5.34 -4.43 13.33
CA ASP A 80 4.43 -3.29 13.34
C ASP A 80 4.41 -2.63 11.97
N ALA A 81 3.35 -2.91 11.22
CA ALA A 81 3.20 -2.38 9.86
C ALA A 81 3.15 -0.85 9.85
N GLU A 82 2.44 -0.22 10.77
CA GLU A 82 2.36 1.23 10.83
C GLU A 82 3.73 1.87 11.08
N ALA A 83 4.54 1.28 11.96
CA ALA A 83 5.90 1.74 12.20
C ALA A 83 6.78 1.60 10.95
N PHE A 84 6.62 0.53 10.18
CA PHE A 84 7.33 0.38 8.91
C PHE A 84 6.99 1.50 7.92
N PHE A 85 5.72 1.82 7.75
CA PHE A 85 5.28 2.84 6.78
C PHE A 85 5.57 4.26 7.23
N THR A 86 5.56 4.53 8.52
CA THR A 86 5.79 5.88 9.06
C THR A 86 7.25 6.16 9.38
N ASN A 87 7.99 5.15 9.83
CA ASN A 87 9.38 5.29 10.26
C ASN A 87 10.20 4.03 9.94
N PRO A 88 10.46 3.73 8.66
CA PRO A 88 11.30 2.60 8.29
C PRO A 88 12.72 2.76 8.83
N LYS A 89 13.36 1.64 9.16
CA LYS A 89 14.68 1.64 9.81
C LYS A 89 15.83 1.73 8.82
N THR A 90 15.68 1.12 7.63
CA THR A 90 16.73 1.09 6.61
C THR A 90 16.61 2.25 5.64
N GLU A 91 17.75 2.74 5.12
CA GLU A 91 17.77 3.77 4.09
C GLU A 91 17.10 3.29 2.80
N ARG A 92 17.22 2.01 2.47
CA ARG A 92 16.60 1.44 1.27
C ARG A 92 15.07 1.45 1.38
N ALA A 93 14.52 1.08 2.53
CA ALA A 93 13.08 1.14 2.78
C ALA A 93 12.57 2.59 2.77
N LYS A 94 13.31 3.52 3.34
CA LYS A 94 12.97 4.96 3.29
C LYS A 94 12.87 5.47 1.86
N ARG A 95 13.83 5.14 1.01
CA ARG A 95 13.83 5.54 -0.41
C ARG A 95 12.70 4.88 -1.19
N PHE A 96 12.45 3.61 -0.94
CA PHE A 96 11.37 2.88 -1.57
C PHE A 96 10.00 3.50 -1.24
N LEU A 97 9.72 3.72 0.04
CA LEU A 97 8.46 4.32 0.48
C LEU A 97 8.30 5.76 0.01
N HIS A 98 9.39 6.53 -0.03
CA HIS A 98 9.37 7.88 -0.57
C HIS A 98 8.94 7.95 -2.04
N THR A 99 9.26 6.93 -2.82
CA THR A 99 8.83 6.83 -4.22
C THR A 99 7.31 6.77 -4.37
N PHE A 100 6.62 6.20 -3.39
CA PHE A 100 5.16 6.07 -3.36
C PHE A 100 4.46 7.23 -2.64
N GLU A 101 5.18 8.06 -1.92
CA GLU A 101 4.68 9.30 -1.38
C GLU A 101 4.60 10.33 -2.50
N PHE A 102 3.49 10.34 -3.22
CA PHE A 102 3.17 11.47 -4.07
C PHE A 102 2.79 12.62 -3.16
N ASP A 103 3.77 13.50 -2.96
CA ASP A 103 3.63 14.67 -2.14
C ASP A 103 2.52 15.56 -2.65
N ARG A 104 1.40 15.59 -1.97
CA ARG A 104 0.42 16.66 -2.11
C ARG A 104 1.03 18.03 -1.77
N HIS A 105 2.20 18.03 -1.15
CA HIS A 105 2.89 19.22 -0.67
C HIS A 105 3.94 19.73 -1.64
N ARG A 106 4.19 19.04 -2.76
CA ARG A 106 5.04 19.53 -3.84
C ARG A 106 4.27 20.22 -4.96
N ARG A 107 3.25 20.95 -4.64
CA ARG A 107 2.99 22.11 -5.46
C ARG A 107 4.10 23.11 -5.13
N PRO A 108 4.91 23.55 -6.12
CA PRO A 108 5.78 24.70 -5.88
C PRO A 108 4.86 25.76 -5.29
N ALA A 109 5.26 26.32 -4.17
CA ALA A 109 4.64 27.54 -3.70
C ALA A 109 4.61 28.45 -4.90
N GLU A 110 3.44 28.72 -5.43
CA GLU A 110 3.28 29.82 -6.35
C GLU A 110 3.81 31.00 -5.58
N THR A 111 5.00 31.44 -5.94
CA THR A 111 5.51 32.73 -5.50
C THR A 111 4.40 33.71 -5.83
N PRO A 112 3.85 34.42 -4.86
CA PRO A 112 2.95 35.51 -5.18
C PRO A 112 3.76 36.44 -6.09
N THR A 113 3.36 36.52 -7.29
CA THR A 113 3.79 37.62 -8.16
C THR A 113 3.33 38.86 -7.43
N GLU A 114 4.26 39.50 -6.79
CA GLU A 114 4.04 40.86 -6.30
C GLU A 114 3.46 41.64 -7.50
N PRO A 115 2.31 42.26 -7.34
CA PRO A 115 1.93 43.25 -8.32
C PRO A 115 2.99 44.33 -8.26
N THR A 116 3.79 44.39 -9.27
CA THR A 116 4.62 45.55 -9.51
C THR A 116 3.67 46.74 -9.55
N GLY A 117 3.57 47.39 -8.42
CA GLY A 117 2.91 48.69 -8.36
C GLY A 117 3.67 49.62 -9.27
N THR A 118 3.18 49.79 -10.43
CA THR A 118 3.61 50.89 -11.27
C THR A 118 3.06 52.13 -10.65
N SER A 119 3.92 52.83 -9.91
CA SER A 119 3.62 54.23 -9.61
C SER A 119 3.76 54.98 -10.92
N ALA A 120 2.66 55.15 -11.58
CA ALA A 120 2.58 56.17 -12.62
C ALA A 120 2.36 57.50 -11.91
N GLU A 121 3.24 58.43 -12.14
CA GLU A 121 2.91 59.82 -11.91
C GLU A 121 1.74 60.26 -12.74
#